data_391764a68824e4cdab7893690cb9e914
#
_entry.id   391764a68824e4cdab7893690cb9e914
#
_cell.length_a   1.000
_cell.length_b   1.000
_cell.length_c   1.000
_cell.angle_alpha   90.00
_cell.angle_beta   90.00
_cell.angle_gamma   90.00
#
_symmetry.space_group_name_H-M   'P 1'
#
loop_
_entity.id
_entity.type
_entity.pdbx_description
1 polymer ?
#
loop_
_entity_poly.entity_id
_entity_poly.type
_entity_poly.pdbx_seq_one_letter_code
_entity_poly.pdbx_strand_id
1 'polypeptide(L)'
;MTTTIAISGKGGSGKTTIAAMIIRHLLEQAGGGSVLAVDADPNSCLGLTLGIEPVETVADIREDARAKGPGNTGMDKLRTVEYNIQQAITESDGFDLLTMGRPEGPSCYCAVNNMLRKFLDNLSSQYRYVVIDNEAGMEHLSRRTTNNVDLLCIVAEPTPIGTVTAQRIAQLSQTLPIGVKQIGVIWNKAADNNAVTFEREIGNEIETFGYIPYDTAVIESSLQGKTVFELPKGNPAYSEIGTIL
;
A
#
# COMPACT_ATOMS: atom_id res chain seq x y z
N MET A 1 -3.20 -15.57 11.72
CA MET A 1 -1.98 -14.77 11.57
C MET A 1 -2.22 -13.78 10.45
N THR A 2 -1.95 -12.51 10.65
CA THR A 2 -2.11 -11.46 9.63
C THR A 2 -0.93 -11.49 8.66
N THR A 3 -1.19 -11.33 7.38
CA THR A 3 -0.15 -11.15 6.36
C THR A 3 -0.15 -9.69 5.89
N THR A 4 0.97 -9.00 6.03
CA THR A 4 1.13 -7.59 5.63
C THR A 4 1.93 -7.51 4.32
N ILE A 5 1.30 -6.94 3.29
CA ILE A 5 1.87 -6.73 1.95
C ILE A 5 2.04 -5.22 1.75
N ALA A 6 3.26 -4.77 1.58
CA ALA A 6 3.56 -3.37 1.30
C ALA A 6 4.00 -3.20 -0.16
N ILE A 7 3.38 -2.25 -0.85
CA ILE A 7 3.69 -1.93 -2.24
C ILE A 7 4.51 -0.66 -2.28
N SER A 8 5.68 -0.70 -2.90
CA SER A 8 6.56 0.45 -3.07
C SER A 8 7.07 0.55 -4.51
N GLY A 9 7.67 1.65 -4.89
CA GLY A 9 8.20 1.85 -6.25
C GLY A 9 8.25 3.31 -6.66
N LYS A 10 8.71 3.57 -7.86
CA LYS A 10 8.79 4.92 -8.43
C LYS A 10 7.38 5.48 -8.71
N GLY A 11 7.24 6.81 -8.70
CA GLY A 11 6.03 7.47 -9.19
C GLY A 11 5.68 7.05 -10.63
N GLY A 12 4.41 6.68 -10.87
CA GLY A 12 3.93 6.21 -12.17
C GLY A 12 4.23 4.76 -12.53
N SER A 13 4.89 3.98 -11.67
CA SER A 13 5.17 2.55 -11.93
C SER A 13 3.94 1.65 -11.88
N GLY A 14 2.79 2.13 -11.40
CA GLY A 14 1.54 1.36 -11.30
C GLY A 14 1.29 0.73 -9.93
N LYS A 15 1.92 1.22 -8.86
CA LYS A 15 1.76 0.73 -7.49
C LYS A 15 0.30 0.57 -7.06
N THR A 16 -0.47 1.65 -7.15
CA THR A 16 -1.88 1.70 -6.75
C THR A 16 -2.73 0.70 -7.52
N THR A 17 -2.51 0.58 -8.83
CA THR A 17 -3.21 -0.41 -9.65
C THR A 17 -2.89 -1.83 -9.23
N ILE A 18 -1.61 -2.15 -8.97
CA ILE A 18 -1.19 -3.47 -8.50
C ILE A 18 -1.70 -3.72 -7.09
N ALA A 19 -1.66 -2.75 -6.18
CA ALA A 19 -2.24 -2.86 -4.84
C ALA A 19 -3.73 -3.22 -4.91
N ALA A 20 -4.49 -2.51 -5.75
CA ALA A 20 -5.91 -2.77 -5.95
C ALA A 20 -6.17 -4.15 -6.58
N MET A 21 -5.36 -4.59 -7.55
CA MET A 21 -5.46 -5.94 -8.13
C MET A 21 -5.15 -7.03 -7.10
N ILE A 22 -4.16 -6.82 -6.22
CA ILE A 22 -3.83 -7.72 -5.11
C ILE A 22 -5.02 -7.80 -4.14
N ILE A 23 -5.60 -6.68 -3.75
CA ILE A 23 -6.78 -6.64 -2.87
C ILE A 23 -7.91 -7.46 -3.51
N ARG A 24 -8.25 -7.19 -4.79
CA ARG A 24 -9.27 -7.93 -5.52
C ARG A 24 -8.98 -9.44 -5.53
N HIS A 25 -7.73 -9.84 -5.81
CA HIS A 25 -7.34 -11.24 -5.83
C HIS A 25 -7.55 -11.93 -4.47
N LEU A 26 -7.16 -11.27 -3.38
CA LEU A 26 -7.34 -11.77 -2.02
C LEU A 26 -8.82 -11.95 -1.66
N LEU A 27 -9.69 -11.06 -2.14
CA LEU A 27 -11.14 -11.15 -1.95
C LEU A 27 -11.77 -12.30 -2.75
N GLU A 28 -11.28 -12.56 -3.96
CA GLU A 28 -11.78 -13.62 -4.83
C GLU A 28 -11.29 -15.03 -4.42
N GLN A 29 -10.24 -15.13 -3.58
CA GLN A 29 -9.78 -16.43 -3.10
C GLN A 29 -10.81 -17.09 -2.18
N ALA A 30 -11.00 -18.40 -2.34
CA ALA A 30 -11.96 -19.18 -1.57
C ALA A 30 -11.71 -19.08 -0.06
N GLY A 31 -12.70 -18.58 0.67
CA GLY A 31 -12.64 -18.37 2.12
C GLY A 31 -12.32 -16.96 2.56
N GLY A 32 -12.42 -15.98 1.64
CA GLY A 32 -12.25 -14.55 1.80
C GLY A 32 -12.02 -14.08 3.24
N GLY A 33 -10.77 -13.83 3.60
CA GLY A 33 -10.47 -13.21 4.89
C GLY A 33 -10.68 -11.71 4.79
N SER A 34 -10.92 -11.06 5.91
CA SER A 34 -10.98 -9.60 5.96
C SER A 34 -9.67 -8.98 5.47
N VAL A 35 -9.78 -8.03 4.57
CA VAL A 35 -8.66 -7.28 4.00
C VAL A 35 -8.73 -5.84 4.50
N LEU A 36 -7.64 -5.33 5.05
CA LEU A 36 -7.45 -3.91 5.30
C LEU A 36 -6.61 -3.32 4.16
N ALA A 37 -7.23 -2.46 3.37
CA ALA A 37 -6.54 -1.62 2.40
C ALA A 37 -6.05 -0.34 3.09
N VAL A 38 -4.76 -0.03 3.00
CA VAL A 38 -4.19 1.19 3.57
C VAL A 38 -3.65 2.04 2.43
N ASP A 39 -4.30 3.18 2.19
CA ASP A 39 -3.82 4.19 1.25
C ASP A 39 -2.86 5.14 1.97
N ALA A 40 -1.56 4.91 1.77
CA ALA A 40 -0.49 5.67 2.37
C ALA A 40 0.15 6.69 1.41
N ASP A 41 -0.39 6.85 0.18
CA ASP A 41 0.00 7.90 -0.75
C ASP A 41 -0.77 9.20 -0.42
N PRO A 42 -0.11 10.36 -0.28
CA PRO A 42 -0.79 11.65 -0.08
C PRO A 42 -1.81 12.03 -1.16
N ASN A 43 -1.72 11.44 -2.35
CA ASN A 43 -2.70 11.65 -3.42
C ASN A 43 -3.98 10.83 -3.26
N SER A 44 -3.98 9.84 -2.35
CA SER A 44 -5.15 9.05 -1.96
C SER A 44 -5.95 8.48 -3.14
N CYS A 45 -5.27 7.75 -4.03
CA CYS A 45 -5.86 7.21 -5.25
C CYS A 45 -6.36 5.76 -5.13
N LEU A 46 -6.02 5.04 -4.05
CA LEU A 46 -6.38 3.64 -3.88
C LEU A 46 -7.90 3.47 -3.76
N GLY A 47 -8.54 4.35 -2.97
CA GLY A 47 -10.00 4.34 -2.83
C GLY A 47 -10.72 4.47 -4.17
N LEU A 48 -10.30 5.43 -5.01
CA LEU A 48 -10.86 5.61 -6.34
C LEU A 48 -10.70 4.34 -7.22
N THR A 49 -9.52 3.70 -7.15
CA THR A 49 -9.25 2.48 -7.91
C THR A 49 -10.09 1.29 -7.43
N LEU A 50 -10.46 1.27 -6.14
CA LEU A 50 -11.33 0.27 -5.52
C LEU A 50 -12.83 0.63 -5.60
N GLY A 51 -13.19 1.83 -6.05
CA GLY A 51 -14.58 2.29 -6.16
C GLY A 51 -15.21 2.71 -4.84
N ILE A 52 -14.41 3.18 -3.89
CA ILE A 52 -14.87 3.62 -2.57
C ILE A 52 -14.28 4.99 -2.24
N GLU A 53 -15.11 5.89 -1.74
CA GLU A 53 -14.66 7.20 -1.26
C GLU A 53 -14.35 7.15 0.24
N PRO A 54 -13.18 7.62 0.68
CA PRO A 54 -12.85 7.65 2.10
C PRO A 54 -13.77 8.63 2.83
N VAL A 55 -14.28 8.22 4.00
CA VAL A 55 -15.13 9.08 4.86
C VAL A 55 -14.31 10.22 5.44
N GLU A 56 -13.12 9.93 5.94
CA GLU A 56 -12.19 10.88 6.57
C GLU A 56 -10.78 10.33 6.46
N THR A 57 -9.76 11.17 6.49
CA THR A 57 -8.37 10.72 6.49
C THR A 57 -7.76 10.78 7.89
N VAL A 58 -6.73 9.99 8.13
CA VAL A 58 -5.95 10.05 9.36
C VAL A 58 -5.32 11.44 9.55
N ALA A 59 -4.98 12.14 8.45
CA ALA A 59 -4.45 13.49 8.48
C ALA A 59 -5.49 14.48 9.03
N ASP A 60 -6.75 14.41 8.57
CA ASP A 60 -7.84 15.26 9.02
C ASP A 60 -8.08 15.10 10.53
N ILE A 61 -8.14 13.86 11.02
CA ILE A 61 -8.28 13.53 12.44
C ILE A 61 -7.16 14.16 13.28
N ARG A 62 -5.94 14.11 12.77
CA ARG A 62 -4.76 14.70 13.45
C ARG A 62 -4.88 16.22 13.54
N GLU A 63 -5.36 16.86 12.49
CA GLU A 63 -5.56 18.32 12.46
C GLU A 63 -6.68 18.75 13.40
N ASP A 64 -7.78 18.03 13.41
CA ASP A 64 -8.89 18.26 14.34
C ASP A 64 -8.46 18.10 15.81
N ALA A 65 -7.68 17.06 16.10
CA ALA A 65 -7.12 16.85 17.44
C ALA A 65 -6.15 17.98 17.87
N ARG A 66 -5.51 18.63 16.90
CA ARG A 66 -4.64 19.80 17.10
C ARG A 66 -5.45 21.06 17.36
N ALA A 67 -6.48 21.31 16.55
CA ALA A 67 -7.31 22.53 16.65
C ALA A 67 -8.03 22.64 17.99
N LYS A 68 -8.38 21.50 18.60
CA LYS A 68 -9.06 21.42 19.91
C LYS A 68 -8.16 21.71 21.12
N GLY A 69 -6.84 21.98 20.92
CA GLY A 69 -5.90 22.45 21.95
C GLY A 69 -5.58 21.43 23.07
N PRO A 70 -4.76 21.81 24.09
CA PRO A 70 -4.27 20.92 25.15
C PRO A 70 -5.29 20.68 26.29
N GLY A 71 -6.59 20.67 26.00
CA GLY A 71 -7.66 20.63 27.02
C GLY A 71 -7.89 19.30 27.75
N ASN A 72 -7.35 18.16 27.28
CA ASN A 72 -7.51 16.86 27.94
C ASN A 72 -6.16 16.17 28.12
N THR A 73 -5.87 15.75 29.34
CA THR A 73 -4.61 15.13 29.74
C THR A 73 -4.56 13.63 29.42
N GLY A 74 -3.47 13.23 28.74
CA GLY A 74 -2.96 11.86 28.71
C GLY A 74 -3.87 10.79 28.10
N MET A 75 -4.62 10.06 28.91
CA MET A 75 -5.39 8.87 28.50
C MET A 75 -6.66 9.19 27.73
N ASP A 76 -7.32 10.31 28.01
CA ASP A 76 -8.55 10.70 27.27
C ASP A 76 -8.26 11.13 25.85
N LYS A 77 -7.09 11.74 25.63
CA LYS A 77 -6.63 12.14 24.30
C LYS A 77 -6.30 10.91 23.44
N LEU A 78 -5.72 9.87 24.04
CA LEU A 78 -5.44 8.58 23.41
C LEU A 78 -6.73 7.91 22.92
N ARG A 79 -7.71 7.75 23.81
CA ARG A 79 -8.99 7.12 23.47
C ARG A 79 -9.75 7.89 22.40
N THR A 80 -9.69 9.22 22.42
CA THR A 80 -10.32 10.06 21.41
C THR A 80 -9.67 9.87 20.03
N VAL A 81 -8.34 9.81 19.97
CA VAL A 81 -7.63 9.56 18.70
C VAL A 81 -7.92 8.16 18.18
N GLU A 82 -7.87 7.13 19.02
CA GLU A 82 -8.21 5.74 18.66
C GLU A 82 -9.65 5.64 18.13
N TYR A 83 -10.60 6.26 18.83
CA TYR A 83 -11.99 6.31 18.40
C TYR A 83 -12.16 7.00 17.04
N ASN A 84 -11.53 8.16 16.85
CA ASN A 84 -11.61 8.90 15.60
C ASN A 84 -10.98 8.13 14.43
N ILE A 85 -9.85 7.43 14.65
CA ILE A 85 -9.24 6.61 13.60
C ILE A 85 -10.14 5.42 13.24
N GLN A 86 -10.85 4.83 14.20
CA GLN A 86 -11.87 3.82 13.89
C GLN A 86 -13.00 4.39 13.02
N GLN A 87 -13.38 5.64 13.22
CA GLN A 87 -14.38 6.32 12.39
C GLN A 87 -13.87 6.66 10.97
N ALA A 88 -12.56 6.78 10.78
CA ALA A 88 -11.94 7.00 9.46
C ALA A 88 -11.86 5.72 8.61
N ILE A 89 -12.13 4.56 9.19
CA ILE A 89 -12.20 3.33 8.43
C ILE A 89 -13.49 3.36 7.60
N THR A 90 -13.32 3.26 6.28
CA THR A 90 -14.45 3.14 5.36
C THR A 90 -14.70 1.67 5.08
N GLU A 91 -15.83 1.16 5.57
CA GLU A 91 -16.21 -0.25 5.40
C GLU A 91 -16.77 -0.52 4.00
N SER A 92 -16.44 -1.66 3.42
CA SER A 92 -16.95 -2.15 2.15
C SER A 92 -17.16 -3.67 2.19
N ASP A 93 -17.76 -4.23 1.14
CA ASP A 93 -17.99 -5.66 1.02
C ASP A 93 -16.66 -6.43 0.90
N GLY A 94 -16.25 -7.05 2.01
CA GLY A 94 -15.07 -7.92 2.11
C GLY A 94 -13.75 -7.22 2.41
N PHE A 95 -13.67 -5.89 2.35
CA PHE A 95 -12.50 -5.13 2.74
C PHE A 95 -12.86 -3.81 3.40
N ASP A 96 -11.94 -3.28 4.17
CA ASP A 96 -12.02 -1.96 4.74
C ASP A 96 -10.89 -1.09 4.19
N LEU A 97 -11.16 0.21 4.02
CA LEU A 97 -10.18 1.19 3.55
C LEU A 97 -9.82 2.16 4.67
N LEU A 98 -8.52 2.32 4.92
CA LEU A 98 -7.96 3.37 5.75
C LEU A 98 -7.10 4.30 4.89
N THR A 99 -7.45 5.57 4.81
CA THR A 99 -6.72 6.58 4.05
C THR A 99 -5.89 7.45 4.97
N MET A 100 -4.58 7.48 4.75
CA MET A 100 -3.65 8.26 5.58
C MET A 100 -3.76 9.77 5.34
N GLY A 101 -4.06 10.17 4.11
CA GLY A 101 -4.17 11.57 3.72
C GLY A 101 -2.83 12.33 3.70
N ARG A 102 -2.89 13.61 3.40
CA ARG A 102 -1.72 14.48 3.30
C ARG A 102 -1.46 15.19 4.63
N PRO A 103 -0.35 14.91 5.31
CA PRO A 103 -0.03 15.65 6.53
C PRO A 103 0.34 17.10 6.19
N GLU A 104 -0.39 18.07 6.72
CA GLU A 104 -0.05 19.48 6.57
C GLU A 104 0.88 19.96 7.70
N GLY A 105 1.92 20.73 7.32
CA GLY A 105 2.81 21.46 8.24
C GLY A 105 4.12 20.77 8.62
N PRO A 106 5.09 21.58 9.12
CA PRO A 106 6.48 21.17 9.33
C PRO A 106 6.76 20.42 10.64
N SER A 107 5.74 20.03 11.41
CA SER A 107 5.94 19.53 12.76
C SER A 107 6.05 18.01 12.82
N CYS A 108 7.14 17.51 13.38
CA CYS A 108 7.35 16.11 13.71
C CYS A 108 6.48 15.74 14.94
N TYR A 109 5.36 15.03 14.71
CA TYR A 109 4.46 14.54 15.77
C TYR A 109 4.86 13.15 16.26
N CYS A 110 6.05 13.00 16.80
CA CYS A 110 6.58 11.70 17.23
C CYS A 110 5.64 10.95 18.19
N ALA A 111 4.98 11.66 19.10
CA ALA A 111 4.03 11.03 20.03
C ALA A 111 2.76 10.53 19.30
N VAL A 112 2.13 11.36 18.47
CA VAL A 112 0.92 11.00 17.72
C VAL A 112 1.23 9.90 16.70
N ASN A 113 2.37 9.96 16.02
CA ASN A 113 2.79 8.91 15.10
C ASN A 113 3.06 7.57 15.82
N ASN A 114 3.61 7.59 17.03
CA ASN A 114 3.79 6.37 17.83
C ASN A 114 2.45 5.78 18.32
N MET A 115 1.48 6.64 18.61
CA MET A 115 0.13 6.20 19.00
C MET A 115 -0.60 5.61 17.79
N LEU A 116 -0.55 6.30 16.66
CA LEU A 116 -1.11 5.83 15.39
C LEU A 116 -0.55 4.47 15.00
N ARG A 117 0.78 4.29 15.12
CA ARG A 117 1.42 3.01 14.84
C ARG A 117 0.88 1.88 15.72
N LYS A 118 0.80 2.08 17.04
CA LYS A 118 0.24 1.07 17.96
C LYS A 118 -1.20 0.74 17.62
N PHE A 119 -1.97 1.75 17.25
CA PHE A 119 -3.35 1.54 16.83
C PHE A 119 -3.41 0.73 15.53
N LEU A 120 -2.60 1.08 14.52
CA LEU A 120 -2.52 0.35 13.25
C LEU A 120 -2.03 -1.09 13.45
N ASP A 121 -1.06 -1.33 14.32
CA ASP A 121 -0.62 -2.68 14.66
C ASP A 121 -1.76 -3.50 15.29
N ASN A 122 -2.53 -2.89 16.21
CA ASN A 122 -3.69 -3.54 16.82
C ASN A 122 -4.82 -3.77 15.82
N LEU A 123 -5.14 -2.77 15.01
CA LEU A 123 -6.16 -2.85 13.97
C LEU A 123 -5.81 -3.93 12.94
N SER A 124 -4.57 -3.92 12.47
CA SER A 124 -4.06 -4.90 11.49
C SER A 124 -4.25 -6.33 11.98
N SER A 125 -4.10 -6.58 13.29
CA SER A 125 -4.28 -7.92 13.86
C SER A 125 -5.69 -8.49 13.72
N GLN A 126 -6.67 -7.67 13.41
CA GLN A 126 -8.08 -8.08 13.21
C GLN A 126 -8.35 -8.54 11.77
N TYR A 127 -7.42 -8.29 10.87
CA TYR A 127 -7.53 -8.66 9.46
C TYR A 127 -6.63 -9.84 9.11
N ARG A 128 -7.06 -10.63 8.15
CA ARG A 128 -6.23 -11.70 7.59
C ARG A 128 -5.12 -11.14 6.71
N TYR A 129 -5.44 -10.10 5.94
CA TYR A 129 -4.49 -9.43 5.06
C TYR A 129 -4.51 -7.91 5.29
N VAL A 130 -3.34 -7.30 5.20
CA VAL A 130 -3.17 -5.84 5.17
C VAL A 130 -2.37 -5.51 3.92
N VAL A 131 -2.95 -4.70 3.04
CA VAL A 131 -2.28 -4.24 1.81
C VAL A 131 -2.04 -2.74 1.90
N ILE A 132 -0.77 -2.34 1.84
CA ILE A 132 -0.35 -0.94 2.02
C ILE A 132 0.15 -0.41 0.67
N ASP A 133 -0.58 0.55 0.09
CA ASP A 133 -0.13 1.31 -1.08
C ASP A 133 0.69 2.52 -0.63
N ASN A 134 2.00 2.48 -0.84
CA ASN A 134 2.89 3.55 -0.40
C ASN A 134 3.07 4.61 -1.50
N GLU A 135 3.37 5.84 -1.06
CA GLU A 135 3.88 6.87 -1.96
C GLU A 135 5.18 6.45 -2.67
N ALA A 136 5.63 7.25 -3.61
CA ALA A 136 6.90 7.01 -4.29
C ALA A 136 8.06 6.96 -3.29
N GLY A 137 8.80 5.85 -3.28
CA GLY A 137 9.86 5.61 -2.31
C GLY A 137 9.37 4.84 -1.08
N MET A 138 9.93 5.12 0.09
CA MET A 138 9.63 4.42 1.34
C MET A 138 9.40 5.37 2.53
N GLU A 139 9.02 6.63 2.25
CA GLU A 139 8.91 7.63 3.32
C GLU A 139 7.84 7.26 4.35
N HIS A 140 6.70 6.74 3.93
CA HIS A 140 5.66 6.29 4.86
C HIS A 140 6.11 5.13 5.73
N LEU A 141 6.75 4.12 5.15
CA LEU A 141 7.34 3.03 5.93
C LEU A 141 8.42 3.55 6.90
N SER A 142 9.22 4.56 6.46
CA SER A 142 10.21 5.19 7.33
C SER A 142 9.58 5.97 8.49
N ARG A 143 8.37 6.50 8.30
CA ARG A 143 7.60 7.20 9.34
C ARG A 143 6.95 6.23 10.35
N ARG A 144 7.23 4.93 10.23
CA ARG A 144 6.84 3.89 11.17
C ARG A 144 5.33 3.67 11.29
N THR A 145 4.64 3.60 10.15
CA THR A 145 3.22 3.24 10.12
C THR A 145 2.98 1.74 10.36
N THR A 146 4.00 0.90 10.17
CA THR A 146 3.99 -0.53 10.54
C THR A 146 5.36 -0.96 11.04
N ASN A 147 5.39 -1.99 11.91
CA ASN A 147 6.64 -2.55 12.43
C ASN A 147 7.11 -3.76 11.62
N ASN A 148 6.20 -4.49 10.98
CA ASN A 148 6.51 -5.72 10.27
C ASN A 148 5.78 -5.74 8.92
N VAL A 149 6.50 -6.13 7.90
CA VAL A 149 6.02 -6.36 6.55
C VAL A 149 6.40 -7.78 6.16
N ASP A 150 5.42 -8.61 5.81
CA ASP A 150 5.69 -9.97 5.36
C ASP A 150 6.24 -9.97 3.95
N LEU A 151 5.62 -9.20 3.04
CA LEU A 151 6.03 -9.05 1.65
C LEU A 151 6.22 -7.58 1.31
N LEU A 152 7.42 -7.17 0.92
CA LEU A 152 7.68 -5.88 0.30
C LEU A 152 7.76 -6.06 -1.21
N CYS A 153 6.70 -5.67 -1.91
CA CYS A 153 6.59 -5.72 -3.35
C CYS A 153 7.08 -4.41 -3.96
N ILE A 154 8.21 -4.44 -4.66
CA ILE A 154 8.76 -3.28 -5.35
C ILE A 154 8.26 -3.29 -6.79
N VAL A 155 7.37 -2.37 -7.14
CA VAL A 155 6.83 -2.24 -8.49
C VAL A 155 7.76 -1.39 -9.34
N ALA A 156 8.33 -1.99 -10.38
CA ALA A 156 9.27 -1.36 -11.29
C ALA A 156 8.92 -1.67 -12.75
N GLU A 157 9.17 -0.72 -13.65
CA GLU A 157 9.16 -0.99 -15.08
C GLU A 157 10.49 -1.64 -15.48
N PRO A 158 10.52 -2.59 -16.44
CA PRO A 158 11.75 -3.21 -16.93
C PRO A 158 12.55 -2.21 -17.76
N THR A 159 13.23 -1.31 -17.08
CA THR A 159 14.10 -0.26 -17.62
C THR A 159 15.30 -0.06 -16.72
N PRO A 160 16.44 0.48 -17.21
CA PRO A 160 17.60 0.76 -16.36
C PRO A 160 17.26 1.63 -15.14
N ILE A 161 16.36 2.62 -15.32
CA ILE A 161 15.92 3.50 -14.21
C ILE A 161 15.07 2.69 -13.22
N GLY A 162 14.22 1.79 -13.70
CA GLY A 162 13.41 0.92 -12.86
C GLY A 162 14.26 0.00 -12.00
N THR A 163 15.28 -0.64 -12.60
CA THR A 163 16.25 -1.50 -11.90
C THR A 163 16.98 -0.75 -10.80
N VAL A 164 17.58 0.41 -11.11
CA VAL A 164 18.29 1.23 -10.12
C VAL A 164 17.37 1.69 -9.00
N THR A 165 16.12 2.04 -9.32
CA THR A 165 15.15 2.46 -8.31
C THR A 165 14.79 1.29 -7.40
N ALA A 166 14.55 0.10 -7.95
CA ALA A 166 14.24 -1.08 -7.17
C ALA A 166 15.39 -1.46 -6.22
N GLN A 167 16.64 -1.42 -6.70
CA GLN A 167 17.82 -1.64 -5.87
C GLN A 167 17.92 -0.64 -4.71
N ARG A 168 17.66 0.65 -4.97
CA ARG A 168 17.68 1.68 -3.92
C ARG A 168 16.59 1.48 -2.87
N ILE A 169 15.38 1.10 -3.29
CA ILE A 169 14.28 0.81 -2.36
C ILE A 169 14.64 -0.40 -1.50
N ALA A 170 15.17 -1.47 -2.07
CA ALA A 170 15.60 -2.66 -1.34
C ALA A 170 16.71 -2.34 -0.34
N GLN A 171 17.73 -1.57 -0.73
CA GLN A 171 18.78 -1.11 0.19
C GLN A 171 18.21 -0.24 1.32
N LEU A 172 17.30 0.69 1.01
CA LEU A 172 16.69 1.55 2.00
C LEU A 172 15.86 0.74 3.01
N SER A 173 15.16 -0.30 2.57
CA SER A 173 14.36 -1.15 3.47
C SER A 173 15.20 -1.84 4.54
N GLN A 174 16.44 -2.17 4.24
CA GLN A 174 17.38 -2.77 5.21
C GLN A 174 17.85 -1.78 6.28
N THR A 175 17.78 -0.47 6.00
CA THR A 175 18.20 0.58 6.95
C THR A 175 17.05 1.09 7.82
N LEU A 176 15.81 0.79 7.45
CA LEU A 176 14.64 1.20 8.21
C LEU A 176 14.42 0.29 9.43
N PRO A 177 13.91 0.84 10.54
CA PRO A 177 13.60 0.06 11.74
C PRO A 177 12.28 -0.71 11.59
N ILE A 178 12.11 -1.44 10.47
CA ILE A 178 10.97 -2.30 10.17
C ILE A 178 11.49 -3.70 9.86
N GLY A 179 10.77 -4.72 10.32
CA GLY A 179 11.04 -6.10 9.94
C GLY A 179 10.42 -6.40 8.57
N VAL A 180 11.23 -6.69 7.56
CA VAL A 180 10.73 -7.17 6.26
C VAL A 180 11.15 -8.63 6.10
N LYS A 181 10.17 -9.54 5.86
CA LYS A 181 10.47 -10.98 5.73
C LYS A 181 10.96 -11.34 4.33
N GLN A 182 10.26 -10.84 3.31
CA GLN A 182 10.61 -11.07 1.91
C GLN A 182 10.54 -9.78 1.12
N ILE A 183 11.49 -9.58 0.22
CA ILE A 183 11.57 -8.43 -0.68
C ILE A 183 11.68 -8.96 -2.10
N GLY A 184 10.80 -8.49 -2.98
CA GLY A 184 10.86 -8.86 -4.37
C GLY A 184 10.35 -7.77 -5.30
N VAL A 185 10.71 -7.90 -6.58
CA VAL A 185 10.28 -6.98 -7.64
C VAL A 185 9.13 -7.58 -8.41
N ILE A 186 8.12 -6.76 -8.64
CA ILE A 186 7.08 -6.98 -9.62
C ILE A 186 7.41 -6.11 -10.83
N TRP A 187 7.82 -6.75 -11.92
CA TRP A 187 8.11 -6.07 -13.18
C TRP A 187 6.80 -5.73 -13.89
N ASN A 188 6.37 -4.47 -13.79
CA ASN A 188 5.13 -4.00 -14.38
C ASN A 188 5.34 -3.41 -15.77
N LYS A 189 4.31 -3.47 -16.60
CA LYS A 189 4.33 -3.03 -18.01
C LYS A 189 5.43 -3.76 -18.81
N ALA A 190 5.67 -5.04 -18.47
CA ALA A 190 6.65 -5.85 -19.14
C ALA A 190 6.21 -6.14 -20.58
N ALA A 191 7.12 -5.94 -21.54
CA ALA A 191 6.98 -6.47 -22.90
C ALA A 191 7.65 -7.85 -22.98
N ASP A 192 7.12 -8.73 -23.82
CA ASP A 192 7.36 -10.18 -23.86
C ASP A 192 8.83 -10.66 -23.79
N ASN A 193 9.83 -9.83 -24.04
CA ASN A 193 11.23 -10.25 -24.05
C ASN A 193 12.21 -9.38 -23.23
N ASN A 194 11.75 -8.28 -22.63
CA ASN A 194 12.70 -7.34 -21.99
C ASN A 194 12.90 -7.60 -20.50
N ALA A 195 11.95 -8.21 -19.83
CA ALA A 195 11.97 -8.36 -18.37
C ALA A 195 13.10 -9.24 -17.85
N VAL A 196 13.43 -10.34 -18.55
CA VAL A 196 14.50 -11.29 -18.17
C VAL A 196 15.89 -10.63 -18.16
N THR A 197 16.12 -9.62 -19.01
CA THR A 197 17.40 -8.90 -19.02
C THR A 197 17.57 -8.09 -17.75
N PHE A 198 16.53 -7.38 -17.32
CA PHE A 198 16.56 -6.53 -16.12
C PHE A 198 16.55 -7.32 -14.82
N GLU A 199 15.97 -8.52 -14.83
CA GLU A 199 16.08 -9.48 -13.72
C GLU A 199 17.55 -9.83 -13.43
N ARG A 200 18.36 -10.05 -14.46
CA ARG A 200 19.79 -10.31 -14.29
C ARG A 200 20.56 -9.09 -13.78
N GLU A 201 20.14 -7.89 -14.17
CA GLU A 201 20.79 -6.64 -13.77
C GLU A 201 20.48 -6.27 -12.32
N ILE A 202 19.32 -6.68 -11.78
CA ILE A 202 18.92 -6.36 -10.40
C ILE A 202 19.78 -7.06 -9.36
N GLY A 203 20.43 -8.17 -9.76
CA GLY A 203 21.31 -8.97 -8.90
C GLY A 203 20.54 -10.04 -8.12
N ASN A 204 21.29 -11.00 -7.56
CA ASN A 204 20.72 -12.16 -6.86
C ASN A 204 20.19 -11.84 -5.46
N GLU A 205 20.32 -10.59 -5.00
CA GLU A 205 19.90 -10.19 -3.65
C GLU A 205 18.41 -9.81 -3.55
N ILE A 206 17.75 -9.61 -4.70
CA ILE A 206 16.34 -9.22 -4.77
C ILE A 206 15.61 -10.23 -5.64
N GLU A 207 14.61 -10.89 -5.08
CA GLU A 207 13.79 -11.87 -5.78
C GLU A 207 12.89 -11.19 -6.82
N THR A 208 12.62 -11.86 -7.94
CA THR A 208 11.55 -11.47 -8.86
C THR A 208 10.29 -12.20 -8.45
N PHE A 209 9.28 -11.47 -8.00
CA PHE A 209 7.98 -12.04 -7.65
C PHE A 209 7.15 -12.36 -8.89
N GLY A 210 7.30 -11.58 -9.96
CA GLY A 210 6.62 -11.85 -11.22
C GLY A 210 6.64 -10.69 -12.21
N TYR A 211 5.93 -10.90 -13.32
CA TYR A 211 5.85 -9.97 -14.43
C TYR A 211 4.41 -9.66 -14.76
N ILE A 212 4.05 -8.39 -14.78
CA ILE A 212 2.74 -7.90 -15.21
C ILE A 212 2.90 -7.33 -16.62
N PRO A 213 2.23 -7.87 -17.62
CA PRO A 213 2.34 -7.39 -18.99
C PRO A 213 1.76 -5.98 -19.14
N TYR A 214 2.24 -5.25 -20.14
CA TYR A 214 1.59 -4.02 -20.57
C TYR A 214 0.22 -4.37 -21.13
N ASP A 215 -0.84 -3.82 -20.54
CA ASP A 215 -2.21 -4.14 -20.89
C ASP A 215 -3.02 -2.86 -21.13
N THR A 216 -3.48 -2.68 -22.38
CA THR A 216 -4.25 -1.51 -22.78
C THR A 216 -5.62 -1.46 -22.10
N ALA A 217 -6.23 -2.63 -21.78
CA ALA A 217 -7.52 -2.68 -21.12
C ALA A 217 -7.45 -2.11 -19.69
N VAL A 218 -6.32 -2.28 -19.00
CA VAL A 218 -6.09 -1.67 -17.68
C VAL A 218 -6.04 -0.15 -17.80
N ILE A 219 -5.35 0.36 -18.83
CA ILE A 219 -5.25 1.81 -19.07
C ILE A 219 -6.60 2.39 -19.46
N GLU A 220 -7.30 1.75 -20.39
CA GLU A 220 -8.63 2.18 -20.84
C GLU A 220 -9.65 2.17 -19.70
N SER A 221 -9.61 1.15 -18.83
CA SER A 221 -10.45 1.08 -17.64
C SER A 221 -10.19 2.27 -16.71
N SER A 222 -8.93 2.59 -16.46
CA SER A 222 -8.54 3.74 -15.65
C SER A 222 -8.99 5.08 -16.26
N LEU A 223 -8.82 5.26 -17.58
CA LEU A 223 -9.26 6.48 -18.29
C LEU A 223 -10.78 6.65 -18.26
N GLN A 224 -11.54 5.55 -18.17
CA GLN A 224 -13.00 5.56 -18.06
C GLN A 224 -13.48 5.71 -16.61
N GLY A 225 -12.59 5.84 -15.63
CA GLY A 225 -12.93 5.91 -14.22
C GLY A 225 -13.52 4.62 -13.66
N LYS A 226 -13.25 3.49 -14.31
CA LYS A 226 -13.68 2.17 -13.86
C LYS A 226 -12.78 1.65 -12.75
N THR A 227 -13.35 0.84 -11.88
CA THR A 227 -12.64 0.19 -10.79
C THR A 227 -11.90 -1.05 -11.24
N VAL A 228 -10.97 -1.53 -10.41
CA VAL A 228 -10.27 -2.79 -10.66
C VAL A 228 -11.23 -4.00 -10.73
N PHE A 229 -12.37 -3.93 -10.06
CA PHE A 229 -13.37 -5.01 -10.04
C PHE A 229 -14.09 -5.17 -11.38
N GLU A 230 -14.08 -4.15 -12.23
CA GLU A 230 -14.68 -4.17 -13.57
C GLU A 230 -13.77 -4.76 -14.64
N LEU A 231 -12.49 -4.99 -14.35
CA LEU A 231 -11.61 -5.71 -15.25
C LEU A 231 -12.08 -7.16 -15.42
N PRO A 232 -12.10 -7.72 -16.65
CA PRO A 232 -12.43 -9.13 -16.88
C PRO A 232 -11.53 -10.06 -16.06
N LYS A 233 -12.06 -11.18 -15.55
CA LYS A 233 -11.27 -12.18 -14.80
C LYS A 233 -10.11 -12.76 -15.61
N GLY A 234 -10.28 -12.88 -16.93
CA GLY A 234 -9.25 -13.35 -17.86
C GLY A 234 -8.33 -12.22 -18.39
N ASN A 235 -8.37 -11.03 -17.79
CA ASN A 235 -7.44 -9.95 -18.15
C ASN A 235 -5.99 -10.39 -17.90
N PRO A 236 -5.08 -10.28 -18.88
CA PRO A 236 -3.71 -10.79 -18.77
C PRO A 236 -2.95 -10.21 -17.57
N ALA A 237 -3.00 -8.89 -17.37
CA ALA A 237 -2.32 -8.24 -16.26
C ALA A 237 -2.86 -8.68 -14.91
N TYR A 238 -4.19 -8.83 -14.78
CA TYR A 238 -4.82 -9.28 -13.55
C TYR A 238 -4.53 -10.76 -13.26
N SER A 239 -4.49 -11.61 -14.28
CA SER A 239 -4.24 -13.06 -14.11
C SER A 239 -2.86 -13.34 -13.51
N GLU A 240 -1.86 -12.51 -13.80
CA GLU A 240 -0.51 -12.65 -13.26
C GLU A 240 -0.43 -12.38 -11.74
N ILE A 241 -1.38 -11.66 -11.16
CA ILE A 241 -1.39 -11.42 -9.71
C ILE A 241 -1.46 -12.73 -8.91
N GLY A 242 -2.21 -13.72 -9.43
CA GLY A 242 -2.31 -15.03 -8.78
C GLY A 242 -1.03 -15.87 -8.79
N THR A 243 -0.07 -15.54 -9.63
CA THR A 243 1.24 -16.21 -9.67
C THR A 243 2.26 -15.54 -8.75
N ILE A 244 1.99 -14.29 -8.33
CA ILE A 244 2.85 -13.47 -7.48
C ILE A 244 2.62 -13.74 -5.99
N LEU A 245 1.40 -14.10 -5.62
CA LEU A 245 0.93 -14.33 -4.24
C LEU A 245 0.77 -15.81 -3.93
#